data_7412e4b968176f05859ca184af7b1603
#
_entry.id   7412e4b968176f05859ca184af7b1603
#
_cell.length_a   1.000
_cell.length_b   1.000
_cell.length_c   1.000
_cell.angle_alpha   90.00
_cell.angle_beta   90.00
_cell.angle_gamma   90.00
#
_symmetry.space_group_name_H-M   'P 1'
#
loop_
_entity.id
_entity.type
_entity.pdbx_description
1 polymer ?
#
loop_
_entity_poly.entity_id
_entity_poly.type
_entity_poly.pdbx_seq_one_letter_code
_entity_poly.pdbx_strand_id
1 'polypeptide(L)'
;MLKTSIALGFFLTQSLPLNPQVQGVANHLIGVMDTTQQAQTNPRVAKVQMTTCAVDFSPKQDSIYLYQEQAIIDRLNQPYRQRILVIQPSADNSTVESKAYKLNNAPNFINFCNKDLTERRLNVSDLAESVCTVFLKPIAGGYRGETPPQGCPTNARGAVKITNTIILHSQGMDTSDRGYDSLGQQVWGAQDNFYQFRWQKP
;
A
#
# COMPACT_ATOMS: atom_id res chain seq x y z
N MET A 1 38.65 -31.35 -43.23
CA MET A 1 37.30 -30.81 -42.95
C MET A 1 37.19 -30.65 -41.45
N LEU A 2 37.34 -29.41 -40.96
CA LEU A 2 37.24 -29.10 -39.52
C LEU A 2 35.78 -28.81 -39.21
N LYS A 3 35.15 -29.57 -38.28
CA LYS A 3 33.80 -29.29 -37.78
C LYS A 3 33.91 -28.38 -36.57
N THR A 4 33.53 -27.14 -36.74
CA THR A 4 33.43 -26.18 -35.64
C THR A 4 32.09 -26.38 -34.95
N SER A 5 32.09 -26.90 -33.70
CA SER A 5 30.91 -27.00 -32.87
C SER A 5 30.69 -25.67 -32.13
N ILE A 6 29.62 -24.97 -32.44
CA ILE A 6 29.17 -23.76 -31.72
C ILE A 6 28.38 -24.22 -30.49
N ALA A 7 28.94 -24.02 -29.31
CA ALA A 7 28.21 -24.22 -28.05
C ALA A 7 27.30 -23.00 -27.77
N LEU A 8 26.00 -23.21 -27.84
CA LEU A 8 24.97 -22.23 -27.48
C LEU A 8 24.88 -22.16 -25.95
N GLY A 9 25.50 -21.17 -25.35
CA GLY A 9 25.37 -20.94 -23.88
C GLY A 9 23.99 -20.41 -23.55
N PHE A 10 23.20 -21.21 -22.83
CA PHE A 10 21.98 -20.76 -22.19
C PHE A 10 22.36 -19.87 -20.99
N PHE A 11 22.19 -18.56 -21.09
CA PHE A 11 22.21 -17.65 -19.94
C PHE A 11 20.88 -17.81 -19.18
N LEU A 12 20.89 -18.58 -18.12
CA LEU A 12 19.82 -18.57 -17.12
C LEU A 12 19.88 -17.20 -16.40
N THR A 13 18.96 -16.32 -16.71
CA THR A 13 18.73 -15.10 -15.93
C THR A 13 18.16 -15.52 -14.56
N GLN A 14 19.02 -15.67 -13.57
CA GLN A 14 18.58 -15.81 -12.17
C GLN A 14 17.99 -14.47 -11.74
N SER A 15 16.68 -14.45 -11.47
CA SER A 15 16.06 -13.33 -10.78
C SER A 15 16.68 -13.25 -9.38
N LEU A 16 17.25 -12.09 -9.03
CA LEU A 16 17.73 -11.84 -7.67
C LEU A 16 16.58 -12.04 -6.67
N PRO A 17 16.84 -12.63 -5.51
CA PRO A 17 15.80 -12.78 -4.49
C PRO A 17 15.34 -11.40 -4.04
N LEU A 18 14.02 -11.25 -3.92
CA LEU A 18 13.40 -10.02 -3.45
C LEU A 18 13.93 -9.65 -2.06
N ASN A 19 14.16 -8.35 -1.81
CA ASN A 19 14.64 -7.86 -0.51
C ASN A 19 13.71 -8.36 0.61
N PRO A 20 14.21 -9.05 1.65
CA PRO A 20 13.38 -9.61 2.73
C PRO A 20 12.53 -8.58 3.47
N GLN A 21 12.99 -7.33 3.59
CA GLN A 21 12.21 -6.24 4.21
C GLN A 21 11.03 -5.82 3.34
N VAL A 22 11.20 -5.79 2.01
CA VAL A 22 10.11 -5.52 1.05
C VAL A 22 9.02 -6.59 1.18
N GLN A 23 9.42 -7.87 1.22
CA GLN A 23 8.49 -8.98 1.44
C GLN A 23 7.82 -8.88 2.83
N GLY A 24 8.58 -8.54 3.87
CA GLY A 24 8.06 -8.34 5.22
C GLY A 24 6.98 -7.25 5.28
N VAL A 25 7.23 -6.08 4.68
CA VAL A 25 6.23 -4.99 4.61
C VAL A 25 4.99 -5.44 3.84
N ALA A 26 5.15 -6.07 2.67
CA ALA A 26 4.03 -6.57 1.87
C ALA A 26 3.17 -7.57 2.66
N ASN A 27 3.79 -8.51 3.37
CA ASN A 27 3.09 -9.51 4.19
C ASN A 27 2.29 -8.88 5.35
N HIS A 28 2.72 -7.74 5.90
CA HIS A 28 1.97 -6.99 6.91
C HIS A 28 0.82 -6.14 6.32
N LEU A 29 0.75 -6.02 5.02
CA LEU A 29 -0.32 -5.27 4.35
C LEU A 29 -1.38 -6.17 3.71
N ILE A 30 -0.99 -7.36 3.22
CA ILE A 30 -1.88 -8.28 2.49
C ILE A 30 -2.86 -8.95 3.45
N GLY A 31 -4.16 -8.82 3.13
CA GLY A 31 -5.26 -9.42 3.89
C GLY A 31 -6.42 -8.46 4.09
N VAL A 32 -7.29 -8.81 5.02
CA VAL A 32 -8.47 -8.00 5.38
C VAL A 32 -8.33 -7.53 6.82
N MET A 33 -8.38 -6.23 7.02
CA MET A 33 -8.35 -5.58 8.32
C MET A 33 -9.52 -4.63 8.45
N ASP A 34 -9.99 -4.38 9.67
CA ASP A 34 -11.03 -3.38 9.93
C ASP A 34 -10.83 -2.62 11.24
N THR A 35 -11.63 -1.55 11.41
CA THR A 35 -11.65 -0.69 12.60
C THR A 35 -12.80 -1.03 13.57
N THR A 36 -13.47 -2.17 13.42
CA THR A 36 -14.67 -2.53 14.21
C THR A 36 -14.37 -2.55 15.70
N GLN A 37 -13.23 -3.12 16.10
CA GLN A 37 -12.85 -3.18 17.51
C GLN A 37 -12.67 -1.78 18.12
N GLN A 38 -12.05 -0.85 17.39
CA GLN A 38 -11.90 0.53 17.84
C GLN A 38 -13.25 1.26 17.88
N ALA A 39 -14.12 1.03 16.89
CA ALA A 39 -15.43 1.64 16.82
C ALA A 39 -16.37 1.21 17.97
N GLN A 40 -16.16 0.02 18.56
CA GLN A 40 -16.91 -0.44 19.74
C GLN A 40 -16.62 0.41 20.97
N THR A 41 -15.39 0.91 21.10
CA THR A 41 -14.95 1.72 22.24
C THR A 41 -14.96 3.21 21.97
N ASN A 42 -14.98 3.61 20.68
CA ASN A 42 -15.02 5.01 20.25
C ASN A 42 -16.04 5.21 19.11
N PRO A 43 -17.27 5.67 19.42
CA PRO A 43 -18.33 5.85 18.42
C PRO A 43 -18.02 6.88 17.31
N ARG A 44 -16.97 7.70 17.49
CA ARG A 44 -16.53 8.66 16.46
C ARG A 44 -15.72 7.99 15.35
N VAL A 45 -15.27 6.77 15.56
CA VAL A 45 -14.53 6.00 14.57
C VAL A 45 -15.51 5.26 13.67
N ALA A 46 -15.45 5.51 12.39
CA ALA A 46 -16.25 4.76 11.42
C ALA A 46 -15.74 3.31 11.33
N LYS A 47 -16.67 2.37 11.12
CA LYS A 47 -16.35 0.97 10.82
C LYS A 47 -15.90 0.88 9.36
N VAL A 48 -14.59 0.81 9.15
CA VAL A 48 -13.96 0.75 7.83
C VAL A 48 -13.27 -0.59 7.67
N GLN A 49 -13.50 -1.24 6.52
CA GLN A 49 -12.71 -2.38 6.08
C GLN A 49 -11.64 -1.92 5.09
N MET A 50 -10.45 -2.45 5.24
CA MET A 50 -9.34 -2.33 4.31
C MET A 50 -8.98 -3.72 3.79
N THR A 51 -9.09 -3.91 2.48
CA THR A 51 -8.73 -5.14 1.80
C THR A 51 -7.51 -4.89 0.93
N THR A 52 -6.47 -5.70 1.09
CA THR A 52 -5.22 -5.58 0.33
C THR A 52 -4.81 -6.92 -0.24
N CYS A 53 -4.44 -6.98 -1.52
CA CYS A 53 -3.96 -8.20 -2.15
C CYS A 53 -2.81 -7.93 -3.12
N ALA A 54 -1.98 -8.97 -3.34
CA ALA A 54 -0.96 -8.94 -4.37
C ALA A 54 -1.60 -8.94 -5.75
N VAL A 55 -0.95 -8.23 -6.69
CA VAL A 55 -1.35 -8.16 -8.10
C VAL A 55 -0.17 -8.51 -9.00
N ASP A 56 -0.45 -9.12 -10.15
CA ASP A 56 0.54 -9.34 -11.21
C ASP A 56 0.65 -8.05 -12.03
N PHE A 57 1.84 -7.43 -12.03
CA PHE A 57 2.09 -6.16 -12.73
C PHE A 57 2.97 -6.38 -13.95
N SER A 58 2.60 -5.75 -15.07
CA SER A 58 3.35 -5.83 -16.32
C SER A 58 3.82 -4.46 -16.79
N PRO A 59 5.10 -4.31 -17.19
CA PRO A 59 6.18 -5.29 -17.14
C PRO A 59 6.63 -5.61 -15.70
N LYS A 60 7.12 -6.82 -15.48
CA LYS A 60 7.66 -7.23 -14.16
C LYS A 60 8.83 -6.35 -13.74
N GLN A 61 8.86 -5.98 -12.48
CA GLN A 61 9.90 -5.17 -11.84
C GLN A 61 10.32 -5.81 -10.50
N ASP A 62 11.43 -5.37 -9.92
CA ASP A 62 11.92 -5.84 -8.62
C ASP A 62 11.16 -5.19 -7.44
N SER A 63 9.84 -5.11 -7.59
CA SER A 63 8.92 -4.49 -6.64
C SER A 63 7.71 -5.39 -6.43
N ILE A 64 7.08 -5.30 -5.27
CA ILE A 64 5.77 -5.93 -5.02
C ILE A 64 4.69 -4.89 -5.27
N TYR A 65 3.71 -5.27 -6.09
CA TYR A 65 2.53 -4.45 -6.36
C TYR A 65 1.35 -5.00 -5.59
N LEU A 66 0.69 -4.12 -4.83
CA LEU A 66 -0.50 -4.44 -4.06
C LEU A 66 -1.65 -3.55 -4.51
N TYR A 67 -2.82 -4.13 -4.69
CA TYR A 67 -4.06 -3.38 -4.74
C TYR A 67 -4.62 -3.26 -3.33
N GLN A 68 -5.12 -2.08 -2.99
CA GLN A 68 -5.76 -1.81 -1.70
C GLN A 68 -7.03 -1.00 -1.90
N GLU A 69 -8.12 -1.44 -1.28
CA GLU A 69 -9.36 -0.68 -1.19
C GLU A 69 -9.83 -0.51 0.26
N GLN A 70 -10.51 0.61 0.51
CA GLN A 70 -11.14 0.93 1.78
C GLN A 70 -12.59 1.30 1.56
N ALA A 71 -13.47 0.68 2.32
CA ALA A 71 -14.90 0.93 2.29
C ALA A 71 -15.51 0.94 3.70
N ILE A 72 -16.62 1.63 3.87
CA ILE A 72 -17.46 1.46 5.06
C ILE A 72 -18.01 0.04 5.04
N ILE A 73 -18.00 -0.65 6.19
CA ILE A 73 -18.36 -2.09 6.27
C ILE A 73 -19.75 -2.36 5.70
N ASP A 74 -20.71 -1.47 5.93
CA ASP A 74 -22.07 -1.63 5.41
C ASP A 74 -22.20 -1.33 3.90
N ARG A 75 -21.11 -0.95 3.23
CA ARG A 75 -21.06 -0.56 1.81
C ARG A 75 -19.77 -1.00 1.13
N LEU A 76 -19.40 -2.27 1.27
CA LEU A 76 -18.13 -2.80 0.73
C LEU A 76 -18.01 -2.69 -0.79
N ASN A 77 -19.14 -2.70 -1.51
CA ASN A 77 -19.17 -2.49 -2.96
C ASN A 77 -19.06 -1.02 -3.40
N GLN A 78 -18.83 -0.08 -2.46
CA GLN A 78 -18.66 1.34 -2.70
C GLN A 78 -17.39 1.86 -2.00
N PRO A 79 -16.20 1.39 -2.38
CA PRO A 79 -14.97 1.84 -1.76
C PRO A 79 -14.77 3.34 -2.01
N TYR A 80 -14.48 4.07 -0.93
CA TYR A 80 -14.19 5.50 -1.02
C TYR A 80 -12.71 5.78 -1.32
N ARG A 81 -11.86 4.75 -1.22
CA ARG A 81 -10.43 4.83 -1.54
C ARG A 81 -9.97 3.53 -2.19
N GLN A 82 -9.32 3.64 -3.34
CA GLN A 82 -8.64 2.57 -4.04
C GLN A 82 -7.24 3.04 -4.41
N ARG A 83 -6.22 2.21 -4.20
CA ARG A 83 -4.81 2.53 -4.45
C ARG A 83 -4.06 1.31 -4.97
N ILE A 84 -3.05 1.58 -5.78
CA ILE A 84 -1.94 0.63 -5.99
C ILE A 84 -0.78 1.09 -5.11
N LEU A 85 -0.26 0.16 -4.31
CA LEU A 85 0.93 0.35 -3.50
C LEU A 85 2.08 -0.37 -4.18
N VAL A 86 3.14 0.36 -4.49
CA VAL A 86 4.40 -0.20 -4.98
C VAL A 86 5.36 -0.28 -3.80
N ILE A 87 5.70 -1.51 -3.40
CA ILE A 87 6.58 -1.79 -2.27
C ILE A 87 7.95 -2.14 -2.83
N GLN A 88 8.94 -1.32 -2.53
CA GLN A 88 10.29 -1.43 -3.07
C GLN A 88 11.34 -0.93 -2.06
N PRO A 89 12.62 -1.29 -2.19
CA PRO A 89 13.66 -0.66 -1.38
C PRO A 89 13.81 0.82 -1.76
N SER A 90 14.18 1.67 -0.79
CA SER A 90 14.63 3.03 -1.11
C SER A 90 15.94 3.01 -1.91
N ALA A 91 16.26 4.09 -2.60
CA ALA A 91 17.45 4.19 -3.46
C ALA A 91 18.77 3.88 -2.69
N ASP A 92 18.82 4.23 -1.40
CA ASP A 92 19.96 3.96 -0.51
C ASP A 92 19.83 2.64 0.27
N ASN A 93 18.78 1.85 0.02
CA ASN A 93 18.42 0.62 0.74
C ASN A 93 18.26 0.78 2.27
N SER A 94 18.10 2.00 2.78
CA SER A 94 17.96 2.25 4.23
C SER A 94 16.52 2.05 4.73
N THR A 95 15.54 2.09 3.84
CA THR A 95 14.11 1.94 4.13
C THR A 95 13.40 1.11 3.06
N VAL A 96 12.15 0.74 3.33
CA VAL A 96 11.20 0.25 2.33
C VAL A 96 10.25 1.39 1.97
N GLU A 97 10.14 1.69 0.69
CA GLU A 97 9.14 2.62 0.17
C GLU A 97 7.82 1.91 -0.07
N SER A 98 6.73 2.49 0.41
CA SER A 98 5.37 2.20 -0.03
C SER A 98 4.84 3.41 -0.81
N LYS A 99 4.95 3.36 -2.13
CA LYS A 99 4.52 4.44 -3.02
C LYS A 99 3.09 4.19 -3.48
N ALA A 100 2.19 5.10 -3.13
CA ALA A 100 0.78 4.99 -3.46
C ALA A 100 0.45 5.71 -4.78
N TYR A 101 -0.31 5.02 -5.64
CA TYR A 101 -0.85 5.57 -6.89
C TYR A 101 -2.37 5.50 -6.86
N LYS A 102 -3.02 6.48 -7.49
CA LYS A 102 -4.43 6.34 -7.88
C LYS A 102 -4.55 5.37 -9.05
N LEU A 103 -5.76 4.93 -9.31
CA LEU A 103 -6.11 4.08 -10.46
C LEU A 103 -6.83 4.91 -11.52
N ASN A 104 -6.47 4.71 -12.78
CA ASN A 104 -7.32 5.04 -13.90
C ASN A 104 -8.53 4.09 -13.89
N ASN A 105 -9.74 4.62 -14.10
CA ASN A 105 -10.98 3.82 -14.10
C ASN A 105 -11.16 2.97 -12.81
N ALA A 106 -10.88 3.54 -11.63
CA ALA A 106 -10.99 2.88 -10.34
C ALA A 106 -12.28 2.03 -10.14
N PRO A 107 -13.47 2.40 -10.66
CA PRO A 107 -14.67 1.57 -10.55
C PRO A 107 -14.53 0.15 -11.13
N ASN A 108 -13.66 -0.07 -12.11
CA ASN A 108 -13.42 -1.39 -12.72
C ASN A 108 -12.68 -2.35 -11.78
N PHE A 109 -12.13 -1.84 -10.68
CA PHE A 109 -11.32 -2.58 -9.73
C PHE A 109 -12.02 -2.80 -8.37
N ILE A 110 -13.33 -2.50 -8.26
CA ILE A 110 -14.08 -2.78 -7.04
C ILE A 110 -14.08 -4.29 -6.79
N ASN A 111 -13.81 -4.69 -5.53
CA ASN A 111 -13.69 -6.10 -5.13
C ASN A 111 -12.58 -6.87 -5.88
N PHE A 112 -11.55 -6.18 -6.35
CA PHE A 112 -10.49 -6.78 -7.16
C PHE A 112 -9.77 -7.94 -6.45
N CYS A 113 -9.64 -7.86 -5.13
CA CYS A 113 -9.05 -8.92 -4.32
C CYS A 113 -9.87 -10.22 -4.25
N ASN A 114 -11.13 -10.19 -4.64
CA ASN A 114 -11.99 -11.40 -4.71
C ASN A 114 -11.74 -12.25 -5.96
N LYS A 115 -10.99 -11.71 -6.95
CA LYS A 115 -10.58 -12.45 -8.14
C LYS A 115 -9.44 -13.40 -7.81
N ASP A 116 -9.26 -14.44 -8.62
CA ASP A 116 -8.08 -15.29 -8.55
C ASP A 116 -6.80 -14.52 -8.88
N LEU A 117 -5.66 -14.94 -8.32
CA LEU A 117 -4.38 -14.25 -8.51
C LEU A 117 -4.02 -14.06 -10.01
N THR A 118 -4.35 -15.04 -10.84
CA THR A 118 -4.12 -15.02 -12.29
C THR A 118 -4.94 -13.96 -13.03
N GLU A 119 -6.02 -13.48 -12.42
CA GLU A 119 -6.90 -12.44 -12.94
C GLU A 119 -6.59 -11.04 -12.38
N ARG A 120 -5.78 -10.96 -11.31
CA ARG A 120 -5.38 -9.69 -10.68
C ARG A 120 -4.21 -9.07 -11.44
N ARG A 121 -4.43 -8.75 -12.71
CA ARG A 121 -3.41 -8.20 -13.60
C ARG A 121 -3.58 -6.71 -13.76
N LEU A 122 -2.48 -5.99 -13.64
CA LEU A 122 -2.37 -4.55 -13.84
C LEU A 122 -1.16 -4.23 -14.72
N ASN A 123 -1.21 -3.07 -15.34
CA ASN A 123 -0.11 -2.55 -16.15
C ASN A 123 0.06 -1.04 -15.92
N VAL A 124 1.05 -0.44 -16.56
CA VAL A 124 1.38 0.98 -16.39
C VAL A 124 0.20 1.90 -16.71
N SER A 125 -0.65 1.57 -17.69
CA SER A 125 -1.79 2.40 -18.08
C SER A 125 -2.92 2.41 -17.05
N ASP A 126 -2.93 1.46 -16.11
CA ASP A 126 -3.91 1.44 -15.01
C ASP A 126 -3.52 2.40 -13.87
N LEU A 127 -2.25 2.83 -13.82
CA LEU A 127 -1.76 3.77 -12.83
C LEU A 127 -2.05 5.21 -13.25
N ALA A 128 -2.67 5.97 -12.36
CA ALA A 128 -2.79 7.41 -12.45
C ALA A 128 -1.63 8.10 -11.67
N GLU A 129 -1.85 9.32 -11.21
CA GLU A 129 -0.82 10.06 -10.47
C GLU A 129 -0.41 9.38 -9.17
N SER A 130 0.87 9.51 -8.84
CA SER A 130 1.40 9.18 -7.52
C SER A 130 0.83 10.14 -6.48
N VAL A 131 0.34 9.58 -5.37
CA VAL A 131 -0.24 10.38 -4.26
C VAL A 131 0.81 10.73 -3.23
N CYS A 132 1.56 9.73 -2.77
CA CYS A 132 2.51 9.86 -1.67
C CYS A 132 3.40 8.64 -1.55
N THR A 133 4.57 8.82 -0.95
CA THR A 133 5.44 7.73 -0.52
C THR A 133 5.55 7.74 1.00
N VAL A 134 5.41 6.55 1.60
CA VAL A 134 5.70 6.29 3.01
C VAL A 134 7.00 5.49 3.09
N PHE A 135 7.93 5.93 3.93
CA PHE A 135 9.23 5.29 4.14
C PHE A 135 9.18 4.48 5.42
N LEU A 136 9.24 3.15 5.30
CA LEU A 136 9.11 2.21 6.40
C LEU A 136 10.49 1.72 6.86
N LYS A 137 10.68 1.68 8.19
CA LYS A 137 11.83 1.11 8.86
C LYS A 137 11.39 -0.02 9.78
N PRO A 138 12.20 -1.08 9.95
CA PRO A 138 11.91 -2.12 10.91
C PRO A 138 11.93 -1.56 12.33
N ILE A 139 11.00 -2.04 13.15
CA ILE A 139 10.94 -1.84 14.60
C ILE A 139 10.74 -3.21 15.28
N ALA A 140 10.79 -3.26 16.61
CA ALA A 140 10.45 -4.48 17.32
C ALA A 140 9.01 -4.94 16.99
N GLY A 141 8.88 -6.11 16.38
CA GLY A 141 7.57 -6.72 16.04
C GLY A 141 6.88 -6.18 14.80
N GLY A 142 7.57 -5.40 13.93
CA GLY A 142 6.96 -4.91 12.70
C GLY A 142 7.72 -3.77 12.01
N TYR A 143 6.97 -2.80 11.50
CA TYR A 143 7.53 -1.66 10.76
C TYR A 143 6.84 -0.36 11.17
N ARG A 144 7.62 0.73 11.22
CA ARG A 144 7.09 2.09 11.32
C ARG A 144 7.41 2.85 10.04
N GLY A 145 6.39 3.48 9.46
CA GLY A 145 6.50 4.27 8.24
C GLY A 145 5.98 5.69 8.41
N GLU A 146 6.62 6.63 7.73
CA GLU A 146 6.22 8.04 7.72
C GLU A 146 6.39 8.63 6.32
N THR A 147 5.53 9.59 5.99
CA THR A 147 5.75 10.45 4.81
C THR A 147 7.00 11.31 5.01
N PRO A 148 7.56 11.91 3.93
CA PRO A 148 8.60 12.92 4.07
C PRO A 148 8.22 14.02 5.07
N PRO A 149 9.17 14.68 5.76
CA PRO A 149 8.88 15.72 6.75
C PRO A 149 8.02 16.88 6.22
N GLN A 150 8.19 17.24 4.93
CA GLN A 150 7.37 18.24 4.25
C GLN A 150 5.96 17.76 3.93
N GLY A 151 5.67 16.46 4.11
CA GLY A 151 4.43 15.80 3.70
C GLY A 151 4.33 15.62 2.19
N CYS A 152 3.17 15.20 1.72
CA CYS A 152 2.86 15.04 0.31
C CYS A 152 1.82 16.06 -0.13
N PRO A 153 1.92 16.62 -1.34
CA PRO A 153 0.93 17.58 -1.85
C PRO A 153 -0.44 16.90 -2.03
N THR A 154 -1.48 17.68 -1.83
CA THR A 154 -2.87 17.23 -2.02
C THR A 154 -3.79 18.43 -2.31
N ASN A 155 -4.98 18.15 -2.81
CA ASN A 155 -6.06 19.13 -2.92
C ASN A 155 -7.36 18.60 -2.27
N ALA A 156 -7.24 17.62 -1.38
CA ALA A 156 -8.38 16.94 -0.79
C ALA A 156 -8.95 17.72 0.40
N ARG A 157 -10.25 18.03 0.36
CA ARG A 157 -11.01 18.59 1.49
C ARG A 157 -10.39 19.84 2.11
N GLY A 158 -9.84 20.75 1.28
CA GLY A 158 -9.21 22.00 1.75
C GLY A 158 -7.76 21.85 2.22
N ALA A 159 -7.20 20.65 2.24
CA ALA A 159 -5.78 20.48 2.53
C ALA A 159 -4.93 20.69 1.27
N VAL A 160 -3.74 21.28 1.48
CA VAL A 160 -2.68 21.39 0.46
C VAL A 160 -1.55 20.41 0.70
N LYS A 161 -1.50 19.83 1.91
CA LYS A 161 -0.48 18.87 2.34
C LYS A 161 -1.11 17.78 3.19
N ILE A 162 -0.64 16.54 3.00
CA ILE A 162 -0.95 15.42 3.89
C ILE A 162 0.31 14.86 4.53
N THR A 163 0.18 14.38 5.76
CA THR A 163 1.15 13.52 6.41
C THR A 163 0.49 12.21 6.78
N ASN A 164 1.28 11.13 6.76
CA ASN A 164 0.82 9.83 7.20
C ASN A 164 1.89 9.19 8.07
N THR A 165 1.48 8.59 9.17
CA THR A 165 2.27 7.68 9.99
C THR A 165 1.59 6.33 9.99
N ILE A 166 2.34 5.26 9.74
CA ILE A 166 1.87 3.87 9.73
C ILE A 166 2.72 3.06 10.69
N ILE A 167 2.08 2.21 11.50
CA ILE A 167 2.73 1.20 12.31
C ILE A 167 2.15 -0.15 11.92
N LEU A 168 2.95 -0.99 11.30
CA LEU A 168 2.60 -2.37 10.95
C LEU A 168 3.06 -3.29 12.07
N HIS A 169 2.18 -4.18 12.55
CA HIS A 169 2.46 -5.11 13.64
C HIS A 169 1.65 -6.42 13.49
N SER A 170 1.91 -7.41 14.32
CA SER A 170 1.29 -8.74 14.21
C SER A 170 -0.24 -8.74 14.30
N GLN A 171 -0.85 -7.71 14.92
CA GLN A 171 -2.30 -7.61 15.06
C GLN A 171 -2.97 -6.79 13.94
N GLY A 172 -2.20 -6.16 13.05
CA GLY A 172 -2.72 -5.33 11.97
C GLY A 172 -1.91 -4.07 11.73
N MET A 173 -2.59 -2.92 11.61
CA MET A 173 -1.99 -1.64 11.30
C MET A 173 -2.62 -0.51 12.12
N ASP A 174 -1.79 0.34 12.69
CA ASP A 174 -2.22 1.64 13.21
C ASP A 174 -1.79 2.74 12.23
N THR A 175 -2.70 3.63 11.87
CA THR A 175 -2.41 4.69 10.88
C THR A 175 -2.99 6.04 11.30
N SER A 176 -2.27 7.10 10.98
CA SER A 176 -2.66 8.48 11.25
C SER A 176 -2.45 9.34 10.01
N ASP A 177 -3.50 9.48 9.21
CA ASP A 177 -3.56 10.43 8.10
C ASP A 177 -4.01 11.80 8.61
N ARG A 178 -3.32 12.88 8.22
CA ARG A 178 -3.68 14.27 8.56
C ARG A 178 -3.52 15.16 7.35
N GLY A 179 -4.53 15.99 7.08
CA GLY A 179 -4.49 17.01 6.04
C GLY A 179 -4.33 18.40 6.64
N TYR A 180 -3.47 19.20 6.03
CA TYR A 180 -3.16 20.57 6.48
C TYR A 180 -3.42 21.56 5.35
N ASP A 181 -3.97 22.71 5.69
CA ASP A 181 -4.15 23.84 4.77
C ASP A 181 -2.84 24.60 4.50
N SER A 182 -2.93 25.68 3.71
CA SER A 182 -1.80 26.54 3.38
C SER A 182 -1.21 27.31 4.57
N LEU A 183 -1.97 27.43 5.67
CA LEU A 183 -1.53 28.06 6.92
C LEU A 183 -0.93 27.04 7.90
N GLY A 184 -0.90 25.74 7.53
CA GLY A 184 -0.40 24.67 8.36
C GLY A 184 -1.39 24.21 9.43
N GLN A 185 -2.68 24.60 9.35
CA GLN A 185 -3.72 24.13 10.25
C GLN A 185 -4.25 22.77 9.78
N GLN A 186 -4.46 21.85 10.73
CA GLN A 186 -5.07 20.57 10.41
C GLN A 186 -6.55 20.75 10.08
N VAL A 187 -6.96 20.43 8.85
CA VAL A 187 -8.35 20.57 8.37
C VAL A 187 -9.13 19.24 8.37
N TRP A 188 -8.43 18.09 8.40
CA TRP A 188 -9.04 16.77 8.55
C TRP A 188 -8.04 15.72 9.02
N GLY A 189 -8.55 14.53 9.36
CA GLY A 189 -7.77 13.35 9.71
C GLY A 189 -7.73 13.05 11.20
N ALA A 190 -6.81 12.18 11.57
CA ALA A 190 -6.65 11.73 12.94
C ALA A 190 -6.28 12.90 13.87
N GLN A 191 -7.01 13.08 14.96
CA GLN A 191 -6.72 14.08 15.98
C GLN A 191 -5.59 13.54 16.89
N ASP A 192 -5.94 12.93 18.00
CA ASP A 192 -5.00 12.49 19.02
C ASP A 192 -4.63 11.00 18.92
N ASN A 193 -5.48 10.19 18.27
CA ASN A 193 -5.34 8.74 18.22
C ASN A 193 -5.21 8.23 16.79
N PHE A 194 -4.46 7.14 16.62
CA PHE A 194 -4.39 6.39 15.37
C PHE A 194 -5.72 5.69 15.07
N TYR A 195 -6.05 5.53 13.80
CA TYR A 195 -7.01 4.53 13.34
C TYR A 195 -6.38 3.16 13.47
N GLN A 196 -7.07 2.25 14.17
CA GLN A 196 -6.58 0.93 14.49
C GLN A 196 -7.27 -0.12 13.61
N PHE A 197 -6.61 -0.53 12.54
CA PHE A 197 -7.04 -1.64 11.72
C PHE A 197 -6.55 -2.95 12.33
N ARG A 198 -7.45 -3.90 12.55
CA ARG A 198 -7.13 -5.21 13.12
C ARG A 198 -7.49 -6.30 12.13
N TRP A 199 -6.66 -7.35 12.05
CA TRP A 199 -6.92 -8.49 11.19
C TRP A 199 -8.30 -9.06 11.49
N GLN A 200 -9.07 -9.29 10.43
CA GLN A 200 -10.25 -10.13 10.54
C GLN A 200 -9.78 -11.57 10.73
N LYS A 201 -10.33 -12.23 11.74
CA LYS A 201 -10.11 -13.68 11.90
C LYS A 201 -10.83 -14.40 10.75
N PRO A 202 -10.17 -15.39 10.11
CA PRO A 202 -10.83 -16.22 9.11
C PRO A 202 -12.03 -16.98 9.69
#